data_57f296a8e4ed02aa75011df2a2a596e5
#
_entry.id   57f296a8e4ed02aa75011df2a2a596e5
#
_cell.length_a   1.000
_cell.length_b   1.000
_cell.length_c   1.000
_cell.angle_alpha   90.00
_cell.angle_beta   90.00
_cell.angle_gamma   90.00
#
_symmetry.space_group_name_H-M   'P 1'
#
loop_
_entity.id
_entity.type
_entity.pdbx_description
1 polymer ?
#
loop_
_entity_poly.entity_id
_entity_poly.type
_entity_poly.pdbx_seq_one_letter_code
_entity_poly.pdbx_strand_id
1 'polypeptide(L)'
;MAAIKISQINHKKIKSKNNWKDNILKPFYKEYSWGSKKLSDKKKCNFYNVLHILLSSGIDLRSTLELMCEEINSKEEKEIYSEIKKSVIEGVSLSEAIKMSNQFSNYECYSIKIGEETGGLCDILKELVIYYTKKKKKKRKITTALSYPIFIFTI
;
A
#
# COMPACT_ATOMS: atom_id res chain seq x y z
N MET A 1 63.85 -29.95 1.30
CA MET A 1 62.89 -30.39 2.27
C MET A 1 62.31 -29.15 2.94
N ALA A 2 61.15 -28.71 2.50
CA ALA A 2 60.46 -27.56 3.03
C ALA A 2 59.10 -27.98 3.59
N ALA A 3 59.02 -28.03 4.90
CA ALA A 3 57.78 -28.33 5.62
C ALA A 3 56.87 -27.08 5.56
N ILE A 4 55.75 -27.20 4.83
CA ILE A 4 54.75 -26.15 4.77
C ILE A 4 53.93 -26.19 6.07
N LYS A 5 54.03 -25.12 6.85
CA LYS A 5 53.33 -24.89 8.10
C LYS A 5 51.85 -24.55 7.82
N ILE A 6 51.00 -25.56 7.96
CA ILE A 6 49.56 -25.39 7.92
C ILE A 6 49.09 -25.01 9.32
N SER A 7 49.09 -23.74 9.62
CA SER A 7 48.40 -23.22 10.82
C SER A 7 48.00 -21.77 10.53
N GLN A 8 46.77 -21.57 10.35
CA GLN A 8 45.95 -20.35 10.53
C GLN A 8 44.83 -20.25 9.48
N ILE A 9 44.01 -21.31 9.39
CA ILE A 9 42.67 -21.09 8.78
C ILE A 9 41.77 -20.67 9.93
N ASN A 10 41.70 -19.35 10.09
CA ASN A 10 40.81 -18.69 11.01
C ASN A 10 39.36 -18.98 10.59
N HIS A 11 38.69 -19.86 11.33
CA HIS A 11 37.25 -20.11 11.22
C HIS A 11 36.48 -18.86 11.63
N LYS A 12 36.40 -17.88 10.72
CA LYS A 12 35.45 -16.78 10.85
C LYS A 12 34.05 -17.38 10.67
N LYS A 13 33.43 -17.71 11.78
CA LYS A 13 32.05 -18.14 11.92
C LYS A 13 31.16 -17.15 11.16
N ILE A 14 30.75 -17.51 9.94
CA ILE A 14 29.74 -16.76 9.19
C ILE A 14 28.41 -16.99 9.92
N LYS A 15 28.09 -16.12 10.84
CA LYS A 15 26.73 -15.93 11.33
C LYS A 15 25.91 -15.29 10.22
N SER A 16 25.50 -16.08 9.27
CA SER A 16 24.41 -15.72 8.37
C SER A 16 23.11 -15.71 9.18
N LYS A 17 22.90 -14.62 9.91
CA LYS A 17 21.59 -14.33 10.48
C LYS A 17 20.75 -13.80 9.33
N ASN A 18 19.71 -14.55 8.94
CA ASN A 18 18.72 -14.18 7.94
C ASN A 18 18.01 -12.86 8.28
N ASN A 19 18.71 -11.76 8.09
CA ASN A 19 18.17 -10.40 8.31
C ASN A 19 17.39 -9.87 7.09
N TRP A 20 17.21 -10.68 6.04
CA TRP A 20 16.50 -10.23 4.87
C TRP A 20 14.98 -10.08 5.11
N LYS A 21 14.39 -10.96 5.94
CA LYS A 21 12.99 -10.84 6.36
C LYS A 21 12.73 -9.62 7.21
N ASP A 22 13.65 -9.29 8.12
CA ASP A 22 13.54 -8.10 8.97
C ASP A 22 13.76 -6.80 8.19
N ASN A 23 14.60 -6.80 7.16
CA ASN A 23 14.81 -5.62 6.32
C ASN A 23 13.70 -5.38 5.29
N ILE A 24 13.00 -6.42 4.85
CA ILE A 24 11.84 -6.28 3.94
C ILE A 24 10.60 -5.85 4.72
N LEU A 25 10.47 -6.26 5.99
CA LEU A 25 9.30 -5.96 6.81
C LEU A 25 9.40 -4.64 7.59
N LYS A 26 10.60 -4.10 7.81
CA LYS A 26 10.81 -2.82 8.52
C LYS A 26 10.12 -1.61 7.88
N PRO A 27 10.03 -1.46 6.53
CA PRO A 27 9.26 -0.37 5.94
C PRO A 27 7.75 -0.54 6.11
N PHE A 28 7.26 -1.75 6.41
CA PHE A 28 5.84 -2.02 6.57
C PHE A 28 5.23 -1.52 7.89
N TYR A 29 6.03 -1.32 8.94
CA TYR A 29 5.54 -0.97 10.27
C TYR A 29 5.72 0.50 10.67
N LYS A 30 6.39 1.32 9.85
CA LYS A 30 6.73 2.69 10.24
C LYS A 30 6.13 3.76 9.33
N GLU A 31 4.81 3.74 9.14
CA GLU A 31 4.08 4.90 8.61
C GLU A 31 2.89 5.26 9.50
N TYR A 32 3.17 5.56 10.77
CA TYR A 32 2.32 6.47 11.54
C TYR A 32 2.91 7.87 11.44
N SER A 33 2.76 8.51 10.30
CA SER A 33 2.98 9.94 10.17
C SER A 33 1.73 10.66 10.72
N TRP A 34 1.84 11.11 11.94
CA TRP A 34 0.87 12.03 12.52
C TRP A 34 1.12 13.39 11.88
N GLY A 35 0.23 13.85 10.98
CA GLY A 35 0.30 15.25 10.54
C GLY A 35 -0.06 15.59 9.10
N SER A 36 -0.29 14.67 8.17
CA SER A 36 -0.91 15.00 6.89
C SER A 36 -2.26 14.30 6.78
N LYS A 37 -3.28 15.02 6.32
CA LYS A 37 -4.63 14.47 6.05
C LYS A 37 -4.59 13.47 4.90
N LYS A 38 -3.98 12.29 5.14
CA LYS A 38 -3.98 11.18 4.16
C LYS A 38 -5.40 10.66 4.00
N LEU A 39 -5.74 10.22 2.79
CA LEU A 39 -7.00 9.54 2.53
C LEU A 39 -7.24 8.42 3.54
N SER A 40 -8.46 8.39 4.12
CA SER A 40 -8.82 7.35 5.09
C SER A 40 -8.81 5.96 4.44
N ASP A 41 -8.59 4.92 5.25
CA ASP A 41 -8.62 3.53 4.78
C ASP A 41 -9.90 3.18 4.02
N LYS A 42 -11.05 3.79 4.40
CA LYS A 42 -12.33 3.60 3.70
C LYS A 42 -12.30 4.21 2.29
N LYS A 43 -11.76 5.44 2.16
CA LYS A 43 -11.66 6.14 0.88
C LYS A 43 -10.69 5.41 -0.06
N LYS A 44 -9.56 4.94 0.45
CA LYS A 44 -8.59 4.13 -0.32
C LYS A 44 -9.18 2.81 -0.78
N CYS A 45 -9.90 2.10 0.10
CA CYS A 45 -10.60 0.87 -0.26
C CYS A 45 -11.59 1.10 -1.41
N ASN A 46 -12.35 2.21 -1.36
CA ASN A 46 -13.29 2.57 -2.42
C ASN A 46 -12.56 2.91 -3.73
N PHE A 47 -11.48 3.69 -3.66
CA PHE A 47 -10.64 4.02 -4.81
C PHE A 47 -10.16 2.77 -5.56
N TYR A 48 -9.56 1.81 -4.85
CA TYR A 48 -9.11 0.57 -5.46
C TYR A 48 -10.24 -0.32 -5.96
N ASN A 49 -11.37 -0.32 -5.25
CA ASN A 49 -12.53 -1.13 -5.65
C ASN A 49 -13.14 -0.63 -6.97
N VAL A 50 -13.32 0.67 -7.12
CA VAL A 50 -13.86 1.26 -8.34
C VAL A 50 -12.89 1.05 -9.53
N LEU A 51 -11.59 1.31 -9.31
CA LEU A 51 -10.54 1.02 -10.30
C LEU A 51 -10.58 -0.46 -10.72
N HIS A 52 -10.62 -1.38 -9.76
CA HIS A 52 -10.66 -2.81 -10.06
C HIS A 52 -11.89 -3.18 -10.90
N ILE A 53 -13.09 -2.73 -10.51
CA ILE A 53 -14.32 -3.07 -11.19
C ILE A 53 -14.30 -2.56 -12.63
N LEU A 54 -13.98 -1.28 -12.85
CA LEU A 54 -14.02 -0.66 -14.18
C LEU A 54 -12.94 -1.22 -15.11
N LEU A 55 -11.70 -1.36 -14.63
CA LEU A 55 -10.62 -1.96 -15.42
C LEU A 55 -10.89 -3.44 -15.74
N SER A 56 -11.45 -4.22 -14.80
CA SER A 56 -11.83 -5.60 -15.03
C SER A 56 -12.99 -5.74 -16.03
N SER A 57 -13.80 -4.70 -16.20
CA SER A 57 -14.86 -4.62 -17.21
C SER A 57 -14.34 -4.18 -18.59
N GLY A 58 -13.02 -3.98 -18.73
CA GLY A 58 -12.39 -3.59 -20.00
C GLY A 58 -12.37 -2.09 -20.28
N ILE A 59 -12.78 -1.25 -19.33
CA ILE A 59 -12.68 0.20 -19.45
C ILE A 59 -11.21 0.59 -19.24
N ASP A 60 -10.67 1.44 -20.10
CA ASP A 60 -9.28 1.90 -19.98
C ASP A 60 -9.06 2.78 -18.75
N LEU A 61 -7.80 2.92 -18.34
CA LEU A 61 -7.42 3.61 -17.11
C LEU A 61 -7.82 5.10 -17.13
N ARG A 62 -7.72 5.79 -18.27
CA ARG A 62 -8.03 7.21 -18.38
C ARG A 62 -9.53 7.45 -18.21
N SER A 63 -10.35 6.71 -18.95
CA SER A 63 -11.80 6.75 -18.82
C SER A 63 -12.26 6.33 -17.42
N THR A 64 -11.61 5.35 -16.83
CA THR A 64 -11.88 4.93 -15.43
C THR A 64 -11.66 6.08 -14.44
N LEU A 65 -10.53 6.78 -14.54
CA LEU A 65 -10.23 7.92 -13.64
C LEU A 65 -11.17 9.11 -13.91
N GLU A 66 -11.62 9.29 -15.14
CA GLU A 66 -12.60 10.33 -15.50
C GLU A 66 -13.95 10.07 -14.83
N LEU A 67 -14.51 8.88 -15.01
CA LEU A 67 -15.75 8.46 -14.36
C LEU A 67 -15.67 8.59 -12.83
N MET A 68 -14.53 8.20 -12.24
CA MET A 68 -14.31 8.34 -10.80
C MET A 68 -14.33 9.80 -10.33
N CYS A 69 -13.81 10.74 -11.12
CA CYS A 69 -13.85 12.17 -10.79
C CYS A 69 -15.27 12.76 -10.88
N GLU A 70 -16.11 12.23 -11.77
CA GLU A 70 -17.50 12.68 -11.94
C GLU A 70 -18.41 12.21 -10.80
N GLU A 71 -18.26 10.97 -10.38
CA GLU A 71 -19.07 10.31 -9.35
C GLU A 71 -18.80 10.83 -7.91
N ILE A 72 -17.68 11.49 -7.68
CA ILE A 72 -17.26 11.90 -6.34
C ILE A 72 -17.88 13.22 -5.92
N ASN A 73 -18.62 13.17 -4.79
CA ASN A 73 -19.23 14.35 -4.17
C ASN A 73 -18.28 15.11 -3.21
N SER A 74 -17.23 14.46 -2.71
CA SER A 74 -16.26 15.06 -1.79
C SER A 74 -15.27 15.93 -2.55
N LYS A 75 -15.25 17.24 -2.27
CA LYS A 75 -14.32 18.18 -2.89
C LYS A 75 -12.84 17.74 -2.72
N GLU A 76 -12.47 17.33 -1.52
CA GLU A 76 -11.11 16.87 -1.20
C GLU A 76 -10.69 15.64 -2.02
N GLU A 77 -11.59 14.64 -2.15
CA GLU A 77 -11.31 13.45 -2.97
C GLU A 77 -11.26 13.79 -4.45
N LYS A 78 -12.14 14.69 -4.90
CA LYS A 78 -12.18 15.13 -6.28
C LYS A 78 -10.90 15.85 -6.71
N GLU A 79 -10.33 16.69 -5.84
CA GLU A 79 -9.05 17.35 -6.07
C GLU A 79 -7.92 16.30 -6.23
N ILE A 80 -7.80 15.35 -5.30
CA ILE A 80 -6.77 14.30 -5.35
C ILE A 80 -6.91 13.44 -6.62
N TYR A 81 -8.13 13.00 -6.96
CA TYR A 81 -8.33 12.14 -8.12
C TYR A 81 -8.13 12.90 -9.42
N SER A 82 -8.45 14.21 -9.45
CA SER A 82 -8.19 15.07 -10.61
C SER A 82 -6.69 15.25 -10.86
N GLU A 83 -5.88 15.37 -9.80
CA GLU A 83 -4.41 15.42 -9.91
C GLU A 83 -3.86 14.10 -10.47
N ILE A 84 -4.33 12.97 -9.94
CA ILE A 84 -3.93 11.65 -10.42
C ILE A 84 -4.33 11.48 -11.89
N LYS A 85 -5.59 11.81 -12.24
CA LYS A 85 -6.09 11.75 -13.62
C LYS A 85 -5.22 12.60 -14.56
N LYS A 86 -4.92 13.83 -14.18
CA LYS A 86 -4.11 14.75 -14.99
C LYS A 86 -2.74 14.14 -15.26
N SER A 87 -2.03 13.64 -14.25
CA SER A 87 -0.72 13.01 -14.39
C SER A 87 -0.77 11.81 -15.33
N VAL A 88 -1.79 10.95 -15.22
CA VAL A 88 -1.94 9.77 -16.07
C VAL A 88 -2.25 10.17 -17.53
N ILE A 89 -3.04 11.24 -17.77
CA ILE A 89 -3.29 11.77 -19.11
C ILE A 89 -2.00 12.31 -19.73
N GLU A 90 -1.13 12.93 -18.92
CA GLU A 90 0.19 13.44 -19.33
C GLU A 90 1.19 12.30 -19.59
N GLY A 91 0.83 11.04 -19.38
CA GLY A 91 1.66 9.86 -19.66
C GLY A 91 2.46 9.34 -18.46
N VAL A 92 2.23 9.89 -17.27
CA VAL A 92 2.82 9.36 -16.03
C VAL A 92 2.12 8.04 -15.66
N SER A 93 2.88 7.05 -15.16
CA SER A 93 2.29 5.79 -14.69
C SER A 93 1.37 6.02 -13.49
N LEU A 94 0.37 5.15 -13.30
CA LEU A 94 -0.55 5.24 -12.16
C LEU A 94 0.21 5.18 -10.83
N SER A 95 1.21 4.32 -10.74
CA SER A 95 2.04 4.17 -9.53
C SER A 95 2.79 5.46 -9.17
N GLU A 96 3.31 6.18 -10.16
CA GLU A 96 3.97 7.46 -9.93
C GLU A 96 2.96 8.57 -9.64
N ALA A 97 1.83 8.62 -10.36
CA ALA A 97 0.78 9.60 -10.13
C ALA A 97 0.23 9.52 -8.69
N ILE A 98 -0.05 8.31 -8.19
CA ILE A 98 -0.50 8.12 -6.79
C ILE A 98 0.60 8.44 -5.78
N LYS A 99 1.87 8.20 -6.12
CA LYS A 99 3.01 8.56 -5.27
C LYS A 99 3.14 10.08 -5.15
N MET A 100 3.00 10.80 -6.26
CA MET A 100 3.06 12.27 -6.30
C MET A 100 1.95 12.92 -5.47
N SER A 101 0.76 12.33 -5.42
CA SER A 101 -0.35 12.83 -4.60
C SER A 101 -0.07 12.80 -3.09
N ASN A 102 0.96 12.09 -2.62
CA ASN A 102 1.32 11.89 -1.20
C ASN A 102 0.20 11.34 -0.31
N GLN A 103 -0.89 10.84 -0.89
CA GLN A 103 -2.05 10.32 -0.16
C GLN A 103 -1.93 8.83 0.16
N PHE A 104 -1.08 8.13 -0.58
CA PHE A 104 -0.93 6.68 -0.53
C PHE A 104 0.40 6.28 0.13
N SER A 105 0.48 5.07 0.63
CA SER A 105 1.70 4.55 1.24
C SER A 105 2.68 4.02 0.18
N ASN A 106 3.94 3.91 0.53
CA ASN A 106 4.95 3.32 -0.35
C ASN A 106 4.58 1.89 -0.77
N TYR A 107 3.97 1.11 0.14
CA TYR A 107 3.47 -0.23 -0.17
C TYR A 107 2.48 -0.21 -1.34
N GLU A 108 1.49 0.69 -1.29
CA GLU A 108 0.47 0.82 -2.33
C GLU A 108 1.12 1.21 -3.68
N CYS A 109 2.00 2.20 -3.66
CA CYS A 109 2.70 2.66 -4.87
C CYS A 109 3.55 1.54 -5.50
N TYR A 110 4.33 0.80 -4.70
CA TYR A 110 5.13 -0.31 -5.20
C TYR A 110 4.28 -1.48 -5.70
N SER A 111 3.19 -1.80 -5.01
CA SER A 111 2.27 -2.86 -5.46
C SER A 111 1.69 -2.54 -6.83
N ILE A 112 1.19 -1.31 -7.02
CA ILE A 112 0.63 -0.86 -8.30
C ILE A 112 1.70 -0.86 -9.39
N LYS A 113 2.93 -0.41 -9.09
CA LYS A 113 4.04 -0.44 -10.02
C LYS A 113 4.30 -1.86 -10.54
N ILE A 114 4.36 -2.85 -9.65
CA ILE A 114 4.49 -4.26 -10.04
C ILE A 114 3.34 -4.68 -10.96
N GLY A 115 2.10 -4.28 -10.63
CA GLY A 115 0.94 -4.57 -11.46
C GLY A 115 1.00 -3.96 -12.85
N GLU A 116 1.50 -2.73 -12.98
CA GLU A 116 1.74 -2.07 -14.26
C GLU A 116 2.82 -2.77 -15.09
N GLU A 117 3.95 -3.10 -14.47
CA GLU A 117 5.09 -3.74 -15.13
C GLU A 117 4.79 -5.18 -15.58
N THR A 118 3.96 -5.90 -14.85
CA THR A 118 3.61 -7.32 -15.14
C THR A 118 2.32 -7.48 -15.93
N GLY A 119 1.57 -6.40 -16.17
CA GLY A 119 0.23 -6.46 -16.77
C GLY A 119 -0.85 -7.01 -15.84
N GLY A 120 -0.53 -7.25 -14.55
CA GLY A 120 -1.44 -7.78 -13.53
C GLY A 120 -2.12 -6.70 -12.67
N LEU A 121 -2.34 -5.50 -13.19
CA LEU A 121 -2.86 -4.38 -12.41
C LEU A 121 -4.21 -4.70 -11.74
N CYS A 122 -5.12 -5.37 -12.44
CA CYS A 122 -6.42 -5.74 -11.88
C CYS A 122 -6.31 -6.65 -10.64
N ASP A 123 -5.38 -7.61 -10.67
CA ASP A 123 -5.16 -8.52 -9.54
C ASP A 123 -4.57 -7.77 -8.34
N ILE A 124 -3.62 -6.88 -8.58
CA ILE A 124 -3.04 -6.04 -7.53
C ILE A 124 -4.10 -5.12 -6.90
N LEU A 125 -4.97 -4.51 -7.70
CA LEU A 125 -6.06 -3.69 -7.20
C LEU A 125 -7.02 -4.49 -6.31
N LYS A 126 -7.37 -5.71 -6.73
CA LYS A 126 -8.18 -6.65 -5.94
C LYS A 126 -7.52 -6.98 -4.60
N GLU A 127 -6.22 -7.28 -4.60
CA GLU A 127 -5.48 -7.55 -3.36
C GLU A 127 -5.45 -6.33 -2.42
N LEU A 128 -5.31 -5.12 -2.95
CA LEU A 128 -5.39 -3.89 -2.16
C LEU A 128 -6.78 -3.70 -1.54
N VAL A 129 -7.86 -4.02 -2.25
CA VAL A 129 -9.23 -4.01 -1.70
C VAL A 129 -9.36 -5.00 -0.55
N ILE A 130 -8.86 -6.23 -0.71
CA ILE A 130 -8.87 -7.26 0.33
C ILE A 130 -8.07 -6.79 1.55
N TYR A 131 -6.90 -6.22 1.34
CA TYR A 131 -6.04 -5.68 2.40
C TYR A 131 -6.78 -4.63 3.24
N TYR A 132 -7.39 -3.63 2.62
CA TYR A 132 -8.12 -2.58 3.34
C TYR A 132 -9.40 -3.08 3.99
N THR A 133 -10.08 -4.04 3.38
CA THR A 133 -11.25 -4.69 3.97
C THR A 133 -10.89 -5.45 5.25
N LYS A 134 -9.80 -6.23 5.23
CA LYS A 134 -9.27 -6.93 6.41
C LYS A 134 -8.83 -5.95 7.50
N LYS A 135 -8.14 -4.87 7.13
CA LYS A 135 -7.69 -3.81 8.04
C LYS A 135 -8.87 -3.15 8.76
N LYS A 136 -9.96 -2.86 8.03
CA LYS A 136 -11.21 -2.32 8.59
C LYS A 136 -11.86 -3.27 9.58
N LYS A 137 -11.93 -4.57 9.25
CA LYS A 137 -12.50 -5.60 10.15
C LYS A 137 -11.69 -5.73 11.45
N LYS A 138 -10.35 -5.72 11.37
CA LYS A 138 -9.47 -5.76 12.55
C LYS A 138 -9.71 -4.54 13.46
N LYS A 139 -9.78 -3.34 12.90
CA LYS A 139 -10.01 -2.11 13.67
C LYS A 139 -11.34 -2.15 14.43
N ARG A 140 -12.42 -2.64 13.79
CA ARG A 140 -13.73 -2.79 14.44
C ARG A 140 -13.69 -3.78 15.60
N LYS A 141 -13.02 -4.94 15.46
CA LYS A 141 -12.90 -5.93 16.53
C LYS A 141 -12.19 -5.37 17.77
N ILE A 142 -11.13 -4.60 17.58
CA ILE A 142 -10.38 -3.96 18.68
C ILE A 142 -11.26 -2.93 19.40
N THR A 143 -11.99 -2.11 18.67
CA THR A 143 -12.88 -1.08 19.26
C THR A 143 -14.00 -1.74 20.07
N THR A 144 -14.59 -2.83 19.58
CA THR A 144 -15.64 -3.57 20.31
C THR A 144 -15.09 -4.25 21.56
N ALA A 145 -13.89 -4.82 21.51
CA ALA A 145 -13.25 -5.47 22.65
C ALA A 145 -12.87 -4.47 23.77
N LEU A 146 -12.54 -3.22 23.43
CA LEU A 146 -12.21 -2.18 24.40
C LEU A 146 -13.44 -1.50 25.01
N SER A 147 -14.63 -1.66 24.43
CA SER A 147 -15.87 -1.08 24.97
C SER A 147 -16.31 -1.75 26.27
N TYR A 148 -16.01 -3.03 26.44
CA TYR A 148 -16.42 -3.82 27.62
C TYR A 148 -15.68 -3.40 28.93
N PRO A 149 -14.36 -3.20 28.96
CA PRO A 149 -13.68 -2.75 30.17
C PRO A 149 -14.08 -1.34 30.63
N ILE A 150 -14.38 -0.43 29.67
CA ILE A 150 -14.74 0.95 29.99
C ILE A 150 -16.10 0.99 30.70
N PHE A 151 -17.03 0.10 30.34
CA PHE A 151 -18.34 0.03 30.96
C PHE A 151 -18.29 -0.45 32.42
N ILE A 152 -17.34 -1.34 32.76
CA ILE A 152 -17.16 -1.85 34.13
C ILE A 152 -16.48 -0.82 35.05
N PHE A 153 -15.63 0.06 34.51
CA PHE A 153 -14.95 1.07 35.29
C PHE A 153 -15.79 2.35 35.57
N THR A 154 -16.98 2.46 34.98
CA THR A 154 -17.88 3.63 35.13
C THR A 154 -19.10 3.35 36.04
N ILE A 155 -19.21 2.16 36.62
CA ILE A 155 -20.19 1.77 37.66
C ILE A 155 -19.48 1.56 38.99
#